data_1ec400dcdaa67cfe9cd9fe87640775e0
#
_entry.id   1ec400dcdaa67cfe9cd9fe87640775e0
#
_cell.length_a   1.000
_cell.length_b   1.000
_cell.length_c   1.000
_cell.angle_alpha   90.00
_cell.angle_beta   90.00
_cell.angle_gamma   90.00
#
_symmetry.space_group_name_H-M   'P 1'
#
loop_
_entity.id
_entity.type
_entity.pdbx_description
1 polymer ?
#
loop_
_entity_poly.entity_id
_entity_poly.type
_entity_poly.pdbx_seq_one_letter_code
_entity_poly.pdbx_strand_id
1 'polypeptide(L)'
;TRGFTFIGKRKNNMAKKRRRKKRRNGRKKIILFVFEILLLLIVLLVVWAYNKTLGQVKYEDALTNSEAGINEEIDEDVLANMHGYLNVALFGLDNRSNGSYDEGHSDCIMIASLNYDTKEVQLVSVYRDTYLPIGNGKFAKANAAYANGGAKRAVAMLNSNLDLNITKYVCVDWKALVDAIDDIGGLDLEITNAEMKEINYLIPEVDYTTGYNTPYLEGDGMQHLDGTQATCYARIRSTSGDDFLRASRQRIVLQAMLDKAKQSDLGSLTEMCKDIMSQISTNFTAAEILQYASYVTKFQMKETTGFPFELTTMNLSTTGDTVIPIDLAQNVSELHQFMFNETDYQPTDTVQTVSDKIAKKTGVTSKTSAFDLTQYNDTVGSDGTEGAKKKNKDKQDALKKSQSESENGSEEKSSSDGSDD
;
A
#
# COMPACT_ATOMS: atom_id res chain seq x y z
N THR A 1 -76.71 -45.00 -52.14
CA THR A 1 -75.50 -44.46 -52.76
C THR A 1 -75.20 -43.03 -52.34
N ARG A 2 -74.66 -42.78 -51.17
CA ARG A 2 -73.89 -41.60 -50.83
C ARG A 2 -73.23 -41.82 -49.48
N GLY A 3 -71.93 -42.04 -49.45
CA GLY A 3 -71.28 -42.13 -48.16
C GLY A 3 -69.81 -42.67 -48.20
N PHE A 4 -68.96 -42.14 -49.08
CA PHE A 4 -67.55 -42.52 -49.08
C PHE A 4 -66.56 -41.41 -49.51
N THR A 5 -66.79 -40.17 -49.15
CA THR A 5 -65.83 -39.13 -49.58
C THR A 5 -65.31 -38.19 -48.47
N PHE A 6 -65.58 -38.52 -47.22
CA PHE A 6 -65.15 -37.57 -46.08
C PHE A 6 -64.00 -38.08 -45.24
N ILE A 7 -63.58 -39.35 -45.33
CA ILE A 7 -62.51 -39.89 -44.39
C ILE A 7 -61.10 -39.65 -44.92
N GLY A 8 -60.92 -39.53 -46.27
CA GLY A 8 -59.56 -39.33 -46.83
C GLY A 8 -58.93 -37.95 -46.58
N LYS A 9 -59.69 -36.86 -46.53
CA LYS A 9 -59.14 -35.51 -46.33
C LYS A 9 -58.71 -35.25 -44.91
N ARG A 10 -59.35 -35.84 -43.90
CA ARG A 10 -58.95 -35.65 -42.48
C ARG A 10 -57.62 -36.35 -42.11
N LYS A 11 -57.33 -37.55 -42.67
CA LYS A 11 -56.09 -38.28 -42.43
C LYS A 11 -54.88 -37.58 -43.06
N ASN A 12 -54.99 -37.00 -44.26
CA ASN A 12 -53.92 -36.25 -44.90
C ASN A 12 -53.58 -34.94 -44.22
N ASN A 13 -54.56 -34.23 -43.64
CA ASN A 13 -54.34 -33.01 -42.90
C ASN A 13 -53.68 -33.26 -41.53
N MET A 14 -53.95 -34.37 -40.87
CA MET A 14 -53.27 -34.72 -39.59
C MET A 14 -51.82 -35.17 -39.82
N ALA A 15 -51.54 -35.92 -40.89
CA ALA A 15 -50.19 -36.33 -41.27
C ALA A 15 -49.31 -35.15 -41.65
N LYS A 16 -49.84 -34.12 -42.39
CA LYS A 16 -49.14 -32.84 -42.70
C LYS A 16 -48.87 -32.01 -41.45
N LYS A 17 -49.82 -31.91 -40.49
CA LYS A 17 -49.66 -31.20 -39.23
C LYS A 17 -48.59 -31.84 -38.32
N ARG A 18 -48.52 -33.20 -38.23
CA ARG A 18 -47.49 -33.93 -37.46
C ARG A 18 -46.10 -33.78 -38.08
N ARG A 19 -45.96 -33.81 -39.42
CA ARG A 19 -44.67 -33.58 -40.10
C ARG A 19 -44.16 -32.14 -39.90
N ARG A 20 -45.01 -31.11 -39.96
CA ARG A 20 -44.62 -29.69 -39.67
C ARG A 20 -44.21 -29.51 -38.22
N LYS A 21 -44.88 -30.12 -37.24
CA LYS A 21 -44.52 -29.99 -35.81
C LYS A 21 -43.18 -30.68 -35.50
N LYS A 22 -42.88 -31.85 -36.12
CA LYS A 22 -41.60 -32.57 -35.97
C LYS A 22 -40.42 -31.76 -36.57
N ARG A 23 -40.60 -31.08 -37.72
CA ARG A 23 -39.60 -30.23 -38.35
C ARG A 23 -39.33 -28.95 -37.54
N ARG A 24 -40.32 -28.39 -36.88
CA ARG A 24 -40.18 -27.16 -36.04
C ARG A 24 -39.46 -27.47 -34.74
N ASN A 25 -39.63 -28.64 -34.13
CA ASN A 25 -38.89 -29.06 -32.94
C ASN A 25 -37.42 -29.41 -33.28
N GLY A 26 -37.13 -29.93 -34.46
CA GLY A 26 -35.76 -30.16 -34.92
C GLY A 26 -35.00 -28.84 -35.11
N ARG A 27 -35.62 -27.84 -35.72
CA ARG A 27 -35.01 -26.50 -35.87
C ARG A 27 -34.73 -25.81 -34.52
N LYS A 28 -35.64 -25.92 -33.56
CA LYS A 28 -35.43 -25.42 -32.21
C LYS A 28 -34.25 -26.11 -31.50
N LYS A 29 -34.11 -27.40 -31.64
CA LYS A 29 -32.97 -28.17 -31.09
C LYS A 29 -31.64 -27.80 -31.76
N ILE A 30 -31.63 -27.57 -33.08
CA ILE A 30 -30.45 -27.07 -33.80
C ILE A 30 -30.09 -25.69 -33.36
N ILE A 31 -31.04 -24.78 -33.18
CA ILE A 31 -30.81 -23.41 -32.71
C ILE A 31 -30.26 -23.44 -31.25
N LEU A 32 -30.82 -24.27 -30.39
CA LEU A 32 -30.32 -24.47 -29.02
C LEU A 32 -28.86 -24.98 -29.02
N PHE A 33 -28.58 -26.00 -29.83
CA PHE A 33 -27.24 -26.58 -29.97
C PHE A 33 -26.21 -25.59 -30.53
N VAL A 34 -26.61 -24.75 -31.51
CA VAL A 34 -25.76 -23.66 -32.03
C VAL A 34 -25.50 -22.60 -30.96
N PHE A 35 -26.52 -22.29 -30.15
CA PHE A 35 -26.38 -21.35 -29.03
C PHE A 35 -25.46 -21.93 -27.94
N GLU A 36 -25.54 -23.21 -27.60
CA GLU A 36 -24.63 -23.90 -26.67
C GLU A 36 -23.17 -23.86 -27.17
N ILE A 37 -22.94 -24.11 -28.46
CA ILE A 37 -21.61 -24.04 -29.10
C ILE A 37 -21.10 -22.57 -29.06
N LEU A 38 -21.94 -21.57 -29.34
CA LEU A 38 -21.55 -20.18 -29.29
C LEU A 38 -21.18 -19.76 -27.90
N LEU A 39 -21.94 -20.19 -26.89
CA LEU A 39 -21.66 -19.94 -25.48
C LEU A 39 -20.34 -20.60 -25.06
N LEU A 40 -20.10 -21.84 -25.50
CA LEU A 40 -18.83 -22.54 -25.26
C LEU A 40 -17.64 -21.79 -25.89
N LEU A 41 -17.80 -21.32 -27.13
CA LEU A 41 -16.78 -20.51 -27.82
C LEU A 41 -16.51 -19.17 -27.09
N ILE A 42 -17.56 -18.53 -26.59
CA ILE A 42 -17.41 -17.32 -25.78
C ILE A 42 -16.64 -17.62 -24.49
N VAL A 43 -16.99 -18.73 -23.81
CA VAL A 43 -16.25 -19.16 -22.60
C VAL A 43 -14.79 -19.47 -22.93
N LEU A 44 -14.53 -20.18 -24.04
CA LEU A 44 -13.16 -20.48 -24.48
C LEU A 44 -12.39 -19.21 -24.87
N LEU A 45 -13.06 -18.25 -25.51
CA LEU A 45 -12.44 -16.93 -25.80
C LEU A 45 -12.13 -16.14 -24.53
N VAL A 46 -13.03 -16.17 -23.55
CA VAL A 46 -12.80 -15.53 -22.24
C VAL A 46 -11.64 -16.22 -21.50
N VAL A 47 -11.61 -17.56 -21.47
CA VAL A 47 -10.50 -18.33 -20.89
C VAL A 47 -9.18 -18.09 -21.64
N TRP A 48 -9.23 -18.01 -22.98
CA TRP A 48 -8.05 -17.71 -23.79
C TRP A 48 -7.55 -16.27 -23.56
N ALA A 49 -8.44 -15.29 -23.54
CA ALA A 49 -8.11 -13.91 -23.23
C ALA A 49 -7.57 -13.78 -21.80
N TYR A 50 -8.20 -14.45 -20.83
CA TYR A 50 -7.74 -14.56 -19.45
C TYR A 50 -6.31 -15.11 -19.39
N ASN A 51 -6.05 -16.27 -19.99
CA ASN A 51 -4.72 -16.89 -19.99
C ASN A 51 -3.67 -16.06 -20.73
N LYS A 52 -4.04 -15.37 -21.82
CA LYS A 52 -3.12 -14.52 -22.58
C LYS A 52 -2.76 -13.24 -21.81
N THR A 53 -3.69 -12.70 -21.06
CA THR A 53 -3.51 -11.43 -20.34
C THR A 53 -2.88 -11.65 -18.95
N LEU A 54 -3.21 -12.77 -18.28
CA LEU A 54 -2.79 -13.05 -16.91
C LEU A 54 -1.67 -14.08 -16.82
N GLY A 55 -1.34 -14.77 -17.92
CA GLY A 55 -0.26 -15.78 -17.97
C GLY A 55 1.17 -15.21 -17.91
N GLN A 56 1.32 -13.90 -17.85
CA GLN A 56 2.63 -13.24 -17.74
C GLN A 56 2.95 -12.74 -16.32
N VAL A 57 2.01 -12.83 -15.39
CA VAL A 57 2.21 -12.44 -14.00
C VAL A 57 3.11 -13.48 -13.31
N LYS A 58 4.20 -13.03 -12.70
CA LYS A 58 4.97 -13.86 -11.77
C LYS A 58 4.15 -14.04 -10.49
N TYR A 59 3.33 -15.08 -10.44
CA TYR A 59 2.67 -15.47 -9.20
C TYR A 59 3.67 -16.18 -8.30
N GLU A 60 3.81 -15.68 -7.09
CA GLU A 60 4.45 -16.44 -6.04
C GLU A 60 3.39 -17.19 -5.23
N ASP A 61 3.77 -18.33 -4.66
CA ASP A 61 2.88 -19.13 -3.83
C ASP A 61 2.40 -18.34 -2.61
N ALA A 62 1.18 -18.63 -2.16
CA ALA A 62 0.66 -18.07 -0.91
C ALA A 62 1.58 -18.46 0.25
N LEU A 63 1.90 -17.46 1.12
CA LEU A 63 2.71 -17.71 2.30
C LEU A 63 1.93 -18.50 3.34
N THR A 64 2.52 -19.56 3.86
CA THR A 64 2.04 -20.20 5.09
C THR A 64 2.36 -19.29 6.29
N ASN A 65 1.65 -19.45 7.41
CA ASN A 65 1.91 -18.65 8.63
C ASN A 65 3.38 -18.73 9.07
N SER A 66 3.99 -19.90 8.96
CA SER A 66 5.41 -20.10 9.30
C SER A 66 6.34 -19.38 8.34
N GLU A 67 6.08 -19.41 7.03
CA GLU A 67 6.88 -18.67 6.03
C GLU A 67 6.69 -17.16 6.17
N ALA A 68 5.48 -16.73 6.53
CA ALA A 68 5.17 -15.34 6.84
C ALA A 68 5.78 -14.87 8.16
N GLY A 69 6.29 -15.75 9.00
CA GLY A 69 6.92 -15.41 10.28
C GLY A 69 5.95 -14.83 11.31
N ILE A 70 4.69 -15.26 11.26
CA ILE A 70 3.68 -14.84 12.24
C ILE A 70 4.03 -15.47 13.59
N ASN A 71 4.08 -14.65 14.65
CA ASN A 71 4.39 -15.13 15.99
C ASN A 71 3.26 -16.02 16.53
N GLU A 72 3.60 -17.23 16.95
CA GLU A 72 2.63 -18.20 17.49
C GLU A 72 2.11 -17.79 18.89
N GLU A 73 2.74 -16.82 19.52
CA GLU A 73 2.42 -16.30 20.85
C GLU A 73 1.34 -15.22 20.83
N ILE A 74 0.90 -14.75 19.63
CA ILE A 74 -0.18 -13.77 19.52
C ILE A 74 -1.47 -14.38 20.06
N ASP A 75 -2.14 -13.65 20.95
CA ASP A 75 -3.42 -14.06 21.53
C ASP A 75 -4.47 -14.37 20.45
N GLU A 76 -5.25 -15.44 20.65
CA GLU A 76 -6.26 -15.89 19.67
C GLU A 76 -7.32 -14.81 19.38
N ASP A 77 -7.72 -14.03 20.38
CA ASP A 77 -8.72 -12.96 20.21
C ASP A 77 -8.14 -11.81 19.38
N VAL A 78 -6.87 -11.45 19.61
CA VAL A 78 -6.16 -10.45 18.80
C VAL A 78 -5.99 -10.93 17.36
N LEU A 79 -5.60 -12.19 17.17
CA LEU A 79 -5.49 -12.79 15.84
C LEU A 79 -6.85 -12.80 15.11
N ALA A 80 -7.92 -13.10 15.83
CA ALA A 80 -9.30 -13.07 15.30
C ALA A 80 -9.71 -11.65 14.88
N ASN A 81 -9.35 -10.62 15.68
CA ASN A 81 -9.58 -9.22 15.29
C ASN A 81 -8.77 -8.87 14.03
N MET A 82 -7.48 -9.19 13.98
CA MET A 82 -6.65 -8.95 12.80
C MET A 82 -7.17 -9.65 11.53
N HIS A 83 -7.89 -10.77 11.65
CA HIS A 83 -8.55 -11.43 10.53
C HIS A 83 -9.75 -10.63 9.97
N GLY A 84 -10.25 -9.62 10.69
CA GLY A 84 -11.19 -8.62 10.20
C GLY A 84 -10.59 -7.63 9.19
N TYR A 85 -9.27 -7.72 8.97
CA TYR A 85 -8.52 -6.83 8.09
C TYR A 85 -7.74 -7.61 7.02
N LEU A 86 -7.56 -6.99 5.85
CA LEU A 86 -6.56 -7.41 4.89
C LEU A 86 -5.28 -6.59 5.12
N ASN A 87 -4.26 -7.23 5.66
CA ASN A 87 -2.95 -6.62 5.87
C ASN A 87 -2.02 -6.98 4.70
N VAL A 88 -1.51 -5.96 4.01
CA VAL A 88 -0.67 -6.11 2.81
C VAL A 88 0.64 -5.36 3.01
N ALA A 89 1.77 -6.03 2.78
CA ALA A 89 3.05 -5.36 2.70
C ALA A 89 3.29 -4.81 1.29
N LEU A 90 3.63 -3.53 1.21
CA LEU A 90 3.97 -2.84 -0.03
C LEU A 90 5.46 -2.53 -0.02
N PHE A 91 6.19 -3.01 -1.02
CA PHE A 91 7.62 -2.78 -1.17
C PHE A 91 7.90 -2.00 -2.46
N GLY A 92 8.50 -0.82 -2.33
CA GLY A 92 9.06 -0.06 -3.45
C GLY A 92 10.55 -0.32 -3.56
N LEU A 93 10.98 -0.83 -4.70
CA LEU A 93 12.36 -1.22 -4.94
C LEU A 93 13.08 -0.14 -5.74
N ASP A 94 14.26 0.25 -5.26
CA ASP A 94 15.23 1.02 -6.05
C ASP A 94 15.97 0.04 -6.98
N ASN A 95 15.24 -0.43 -7.99
CA ASN A 95 15.74 -1.40 -8.93
C ASN A 95 15.87 -0.76 -10.32
N ARG A 96 17.11 -0.59 -10.79
CA ARG A 96 17.43 -0.08 -12.13
C ARG A 96 17.35 -1.17 -13.22
N SER A 97 17.07 -2.41 -12.84
CA SER A 97 16.95 -3.57 -13.74
C SER A 97 15.49 -3.93 -13.92
N ASN A 98 14.67 -3.02 -14.44
CA ASN A 98 13.21 -3.16 -14.59
C ASN A 98 12.72 -4.61 -14.65
N GLY A 99 11.82 -5.00 -13.73
CA GLY A 99 11.23 -6.33 -13.65
C GLY A 99 12.07 -7.40 -12.93
N SER A 100 13.20 -7.07 -12.32
CA SER A 100 13.95 -7.99 -11.43
C SER A 100 13.58 -7.70 -9.98
N TYR A 101 12.81 -8.59 -9.35
CA TYR A 101 12.31 -8.44 -7.99
C TYR A 101 13.05 -9.33 -6.96
N ASP A 102 14.07 -10.06 -7.41
CA ASP A 102 14.80 -11.03 -6.58
C ASP A 102 15.94 -10.37 -5.77
N GLU A 103 16.39 -9.17 -6.18
CA GLU A 103 17.53 -8.46 -5.59
C GLU A 103 17.18 -6.97 -5.38
N GLY A 104 17.93 -6.31 -4.48
CA GLY A 104 17.80 -4.89 -4.19
C GLY A 104 17.28 -4.61 -2.78
N HIS A 105 17.36 -3.34 -2.38
CA HIS A 105 16.82 -2.86 -1.12
C HIS A 105 15.42 -2.30 -1.33
N SER A 106 14.52 -2.57 -0.39
CA SER A 106 13.22 -1.92 -0.38
C SER A 106 13.36 -0.51 0.20
N ASP A 107 13.39 0.49 -0.67
CA ASP A 107 13.48 1.89 -0.27
C ASP A 107 12.14 2.47 0.21
N CYS A 108 11.06 1.77 -0.07
CA CYS A 108 9.74 1.98 0.51
C CYS A 108 9.29 0.67 1.16
N ILE A 109 8.87 0.74 2.42
CA ILE A 109 8.27 -0.36 3.17
C ILE A 109 6.99 0.20 3.79
N MET A 110 5.83 -0.28 3.35
CA MET A 110 4.54 0.14 3.90
C MET A 110 3.66 -1.06 4.23
N ILE A 111 2.78 -0.85 5.17
CA ILE A 111 1.72 -1.80 5.54
C ILE A 111 0.40 -1.10 5.26
N ALA A 112 -0.38 -1.64 4.33
CA ALA A 112 -1.75 -1.22 4.08
C ALA A 112 -2.70 -2.19 4.80
N SER A 113 -3.58 -1.65 5.64
CA SER A 113 -4.57 -2.42 6.40
C SER A 113 -5.96 -1.98 5.98
N LEU A 114 -6.69 -2.87 5.31
CA LEU A 114 -8.07 -2.65 4.87
C LEU A 114 -9.03 -3.37 5.80
N ASN A 115 -9.86 -2.65 6.51
CA ASN A 115 -10.95 -3.22 7.29
C ASN A 115 -12.04 -3.77 6.36
N TYR A 116 -12.40 -5.05 6.52
CA TYR A 116 -13.38 -5.70 5.65
C TYR A 116 -14.81 -5.18 5.82
N ASP A 117 -15.15 -4.66 6.98
CA ASP A 117 -16.51 -4.17 7.28
C ASP A 117 -16.67 -2.70 6.88
N THR A 118 -15.80 -1.81 7.39
CA THR A 118 -15.90 -0.36 7.18
C THR A 118 -15.34 0.09 5.83
N LYS A 119 -14.48 -0.72 5.19
CA LYS A 119 -13.71 -0.36 3.99
C LYS A 119 -12.71 0.79 4.22
N GLU A 120 -12.40 1.07 5.47
CA GLU A 120 -11.34 2.01 5.83
C GLU A 120 -9.97 1.39 5.55
N VAL A 121 -9.08 2.19 4.98
CA VAL A 121 -7.68 1.81 4.71
C VAL A 121 -6.79 2.67 5.60
N GLN A 122 -5.94 2.03 6.37
CA GLN A 122 -4.87 2.66 7.12
C GLN A 122 -3.52 2.33 6.48
N LEU A 123 -2.59 3.26 6.53
CA LEU A 123 -1.29 3.12 5.89
C LEU A 123 -0.18 3.46 6.88
N VAL A 124 0.74 2.53 7.09
CA VAL A 124 1.90 2.69 7.97
C VAL A 124 3.18 2.56 7.16
N SER A 125 4.02 3.60 7.14
CA SER A 125 5.37 3.51 6.57
C SER A 125 6.35 3.02 7.63
N VAL A 126 6.93 1.84 7.45
CA VAL A 126 8.08 1.43 8.27
C VAL A 126 9.34 2.09 7.71
N TYR A 127 9.96 2.99 8.48
CA TYR A 127 11.16 3.69 8.02
C TYR A 127 12.25 2.65 7.66
N ARG A 128 12.76 2.75 6.43
CA ARG A 128 13.67 1.75 5.85
C ARG A 128 14.93 1.50 6.69
N ASP A 129 15.38 2.54 7.42
CA ASP A 129 16.58 2.51 8.24
C ASP A 129 16.31 2.05 9.69
N THR A 130 15.09 1.58 10.01
CA THR A 130 14.74 1.05 11.34
C THR A 130 15.56 -0.18 11.69
N TYR A 131 16.19 -0.17 12.88
CA TYR A 131 17.05 -1.24 13.37
C TYR A 131 16.26 -2.39 13.93
N LEU A 132 16.20 -3.48 13.19
CA LEU A 132 15.42 -4.67 13.54
C LEU A 132 16.22 -5.96 13.23
N PRO A 133 15.89 -7.09 13.87
CA PRO A 133 16.35 -8.39 13.40
C PRO A 133 15.72 -8.71 12.04
N ILE A 134 16.56 -8.96 11.04
CA ILE A 134 16.16 -9.27 9.65
C ILE A 134 16.18 -10.77 9.34
N GLY A 135 16.15 -11.61 10.39
CA GLY A 135 16.26 -13.05 10.33
C GLY A 135 17.69 -13.57 10.61
N ASN A 136 17.79 -14.86 10.92
CA ASN A 136 19.05 -15.56 11.27
C ASN A 136 19.84 -14.87 12.41
N GLY A 137 19.15 -14.22 13.35
CA GLY A 137 19.75 -13.50 14.47
C GLY A 137 20.52 -12.22 14.08
N LYS A 138 20.50 -11.82 12.80
CA LYS A 138 21.17 -10.63 12.31
C LYS A 138 20.30 -9.40 12.51
N PHE A 139 20.87 -8.39 13.18
CA PHE A 139 20.28 -7.05 13.30
C PHE A 139 20.83 -6.14 12.20
N ALA A 140 19.95 -5.46 11.49
CA ALA A 140 20.31 -4.52 10.42
C ALA A 140 19.16 -3.51 10.20
N LYS A 141 19.31 -2.62 9.22
CA LYS A 141 18.22 -1.78 8.74
C LYS A 141 17.11 -2.64 8.12
N ALA A 142 15.84 -2.27 8.33
CA ALA A 142 14.68 -3.02 7.87
C ALA A 142 14.72 -3.32 6.36
N ASN A 143 15.19 -2.36 5.54
CA ASN A 143 15.30 -2.53 4.09
C ASN A 143 16.26 -3.65 3.66
N ALA A 144 17.21 -4.02 4.52
CA ALA A 144 18.12 -5.12 4.26
C ALA A 144 17.44 -6.50 4.32
N ALA A 145 16.25 -6.60 4.91
CA ALA A 145 15.49 -7.86 4.92
C ALA A 145 15.16 -8.30 3.49
N TYR A 146 14.69 -7.36 2.65
CA TYR A 146 14.38 -7.66 1.27
C TYR A 146 15.62 -8.12 0.49
N ALA A 147 16.74 -7.40 0.60
CA ALA A 147 18.01 -7.76 -0.06
C ALA A 147 18.57 -9.13 0.38
N ASN A 148 18.16 -9.66 1.54
CA ASN A 148 18.62 -10.94 2.09
C ASN A 148 17.65 -12.11 1.89
N GLY A 149 16.59 -11.95 1.11
CA GLY A 149 15.64 -13.04 0.84
C GLY A 149 14.30 -12.61 0.27
N GLY A 150 14.28 -11.47 -0.43
CA GLY A 150 13.12 -10.99 -1.16
C GLY A 150 11.93 -10.62 -0.27
N ALA A 151 10.77 -10.55 -0.91
CA ALA A 151 9.51 -10.18 -0.26
C ALA A 151 9.16 -11.09 0.92
N LYS A 152 9.35 -12.40 0.78
CA LYS A 152 9.05 -13.37 1.85
C LYS A 152 9.81 -13.07 3.14
N ARG A 153 11.10 -12.79 3.05
CA ARG A 153 11.90 -12.41 4.21
C ARG A 153 11.51 -11.05 4.79
N ALA A 154 11.18 -10.09 3.94
CA ALA A 154 10.73 -8.77 4.38
C ALA A 154 9.37 -8.86 5.10
N VAL A 155 8.43 -9.67 4.62
CA VAL A 155 7.16 -9.96 5.30
C VAL A 155 7.41 -10.65 6.66
N ALA A 156 8.25 -11.69 6.68
CA ALA A 156 8.57 -12.39 7.93
C ALA A 156 9.26 -11.45 8.94
N MET A 157 10.10 -10.52 8.50
CA MET A 157 10.69 -9.50 9.35
C MET A 157 9.62 -8.57 9.94
N LEU A 158 8.66 -8.11 9.14
CA LEU A 158 7.57 -7.27 9.63
C LEU A 158 6.72 -8.01 10.67
N ASN A 159 6.23 -9.20 10.34
CA ASN A 159 5.37 -9.98 11.22
C ASN A 159 6.05 -10.31 12.55
N SER A 160 7.28 -10.84 12.52
CA SER A 160 7.97 -11.29 13.74
C SER A 160 8.39 -10.15 14.66
N ASN A 161 8.61 -8.95 14.15
CA ASN A 161 9.00 -7.79 14.95
C ASN A 161 7.84 -6.90 15.39
N LEU A 162 6.69 -7.00 14.69
CA LEU A 162 5.55 -6.10 14.90
C LEU A 162 4.27 -6.85 15.31
N ASP A 163 4.35 -8.14 15.56
CA ASP A 163 3.22 -9.00 15.91
C ASP A 163 2.07 -8.90 14.89
N LEU A 164 2.39 -8.95 13.59
CA LEU A 164 1.40 -8.82 12.53
C LEU A 164 1.09 -10.17 11.85
N ASN A 165 0.00 -10.21 11.08
CA ASN A 165 -0.46 -11.38 10.34
C ASN A 165 -0.44 -11.16 8.81
N ILE A 166 0.53 -10.43 8.29
CA ILE A 166 0.67 -10.15 6.87
C ILE A 166 0.99 -11.43 6.12
N THR A 167 0.15 -11.80 5.14
CA THR A 167 0.40 -12.93 4.24
C THR A 167 0.41 -12.52 2.78
N LYS A 168 0.03 -11.27 2.48
CA LYS A 168 -0.04 -10.71 1.13
C LYS A 168 0.97 -9.59 0.97
N TYR A 169 1.56 -9.49 -0.23
CA TYR A 169 2.49 -8.41 -0.55
C TYR A 169 2.41 -8.00 -2.02
N VAL A 170 2.88 -6.78 -2.28
CA VAL A 170 3.07 -6.22 -3.62
C VAL A 170 4.44 -5.54 -3.66
N CYS A 171 5.25 -5.89 -4.64
CA CYS A 171 6.53 -5.24 -4.93
C CYS A 171 6.42 -4.48 -6.24
N VAL A 172 6.82 -3.22 -6.24
CA VAL A 172 6.82 -2.35 -7.41
C VAL A 172 8.22 -1.75 -7.61
N ASP A 173 8.63 -1.60 -8.86
CA ASP A 173 9.78 -0.79 -9.26
C ASP A 173 9.33 0.58 -9.77
N TRP A 174 10.28 1.40 -10.21
CA TRP A 174 9.97 2.75 -10.68
C TRP A 174 9.10 2.74 -11.94
N LYS A 175 9.38 1.80 -12.86
CA LYS A 175 8.61 1.72 -14.11
C LYS A 175 7.16 1.32 -13.85
N ALA A 176 6.92 0.34 -13.01
CA ALA A 176 5.57 -0.07 -12.61
C ALA A 176 4.81 1.09 -11.93
N LEU A 177 5.48 1.89 -11.09
CA LEU A 177 4.85 3.05 -10.46
C LEU A 177 4.52 4.15 -11.47
N VAL A 178 5.44 4.45 -12.39
CA VAL A 178 5.22 5.44 -13.47
C VAL A 178 4.02 5.04 -14.31
N ASP A 179 4.01 3.80 -14.82
CA ASP A 179 2.94 3.30 -15.68
C ASP A 179 1.59 3.31 -14.94
N ALA A 180 1.57 2.89 -13.65
CA ALA A 180 0.36 2.91 -12.83
C ALA A 180 -0.25 4.31 -12.68
N ILE A 181 0.58 5.32 -12.50
CA ILE A 181 0.13 6.71 -12.36
C ILE A 181 -0.35 7.26 -13.70
N ASP A 182 0.34 6.96 -14.80
CA ASP A 182 -0.05 7.41 -16.13
C ASP A 182 -1.36 6.77 -16.58
N ASP A 183 -1.59 5.47 -16.29
CA ASP A 183 -2.82 4.76 -16.62
C ASP A 183 -4.06 5.34 -15.95
N ILE A 184 -3.93 5.91 -14.74
CA ILE A 184 -5.02 6.63 -14.07
C ILE A 184 -5.10 8.11 -14.46
N GLY A 185 -4.25 8.55 -15.38
CA GLY A 185 -4.25 9.92 -15.95
C GLY A 185 -3.51 10.93 -15.07
N GLY A 186 -2.45 10.55 -14.40
CA GLY A 186 -1.61 11.44 -13.59
C GLY A 186 -2.21 11.82 -12.24
N LEU A 187 -1.48 12.58 -11.45
CA LEU A 187 -1.87 13.00 -10.09
C LEU A 187 -1.84 14.52 -9.95
N ASP A 188 -2.82 15.09 -9.27
CA ASP A 188 -2.86 16.50 -8.93
C ASP A 188 -2.29 16.68 -7.50
N LEU A 189 -1.09 17.24 -7.39
CA LEU A 189 -0.39 17.45 -6.12
C LEU A 189 0.02 18.91 -5.92
N GLU A 190 -0.10 19.38 -4.69
CA GLU A 190 0.45 20.68 -4.30
C GLU A 190 1.93 20.51 -3.99
N ILE A 191 2.81 21.18 -4.74
CA ILE A 191 4.26 21.12 -4.58
C ILE A 191 4.85 22.48 -4.28
N THR A 192 5.91 22.49 -3.49
CA THR A 192 6.69 23.70 -3.20
C THR A 192 7.73 23.96 -4.30
N ASN A 193 8.24 25.19 -4.37
CA ASN A 193 9.33 25.54 -5.30
C ASN A 193 10.60 24.69 -5.08
N ALA A 194 10.88 24.28 -3.84
CA ALA A 194 11.99 23.37 -3.53
C ALA A 194 11.73 21.99 -4.11
N GLU A 195 10.52 21.45 -3.93
CA GLU A 195 10.14 20.14 -4.46
C GLU A 195 10.11 20.13 -5.99
N MET A 196 9.61 21.18 -6.63
CA MET A 196 9.68 21.33 -8.09
C MET A 196 11.11 21.20 -8.62
N LYS A 197 12.08 21.89 -7.98
CA LYS A 197 13.49 21.81 -8.38
C LYS A 197 14.07 20.42 -8.21
N GLU A 198 13.70 19.72 -7.12
CA GLU A 198 14.14 18.36 -6.86
C GLU A 198 13.50 17.35 -7.81
N ILE A 199 12.20 17.51 -8.13
CA ILE A 199 11.55 16.70 -9.17
C ILE A 199 12.31 16.85 -10.49
N ASN A 200 12.54 18.07 -10.94
CA ASN A 200 13.26 18.35 -12.19
C ASN A 200 14.69 17.80 -12.18
N TYR A 201 15.35 17.80 -11.03
CA TYR A 201 16.68 17.21 -10.88
C TYR A 201 16.65 15.68 -11.02
N LEU A 202 15.59 15.01 -10.56
CA LEU A 202 15.45 13.55 -10.56
C LEU A 202 14.90 12.99 -11.88
N ILE A 203 14.16 13.78 -12.69
CA ILE A 203 13.56 13.34 -13.97
C ILE A 203 14.56 12.61 -14.87
N PRO A 204 15.79 13.13 -15.15
CA PRO A 204 16.70 12.43 -16.07
C PRO A 204 17.10 11.02 -15.61
N GLU A 205 17.17 10.76 -14.31
CA GLU A 205 17.49 9.44 -13.78
C GLU A 205 16.33 8.47 -13.94
N VAL A 206 15.08 8.93 -13.66
CA VAL A 206 13.89 8.11 -13.83
C VAL A 206 13.64 7.83 -15.31
N ASP A 207 13.75 8.83 -16.19
CA ASP A 207 13.63 8.69 -17.64
C ASP A 207 14.63 7.71 -18.21
N TYR A 208 15.91 7.80 -17.78
CA TYR A 208 16.93 6.84 -18.20
C TYR A 208 16.58 5.41 -17.81
N THR A 209 16.01 5.22 -16.64
CA THR A 209 15.65 3.89 -16.12
C THR A 209 14.38 3.35 -16.78
N THR A 210 13.38 4.19 -17.00
CA THR A 210 12.05 3.79 -17.50
C THR A 210 11.94 3.83 -19.02
N GLY A 211 12.81 4.60 -19.67
CA GLY A 211 12.81 4.81 -21.13
C GLY A 211 11.87 5.92 -21.58
N TYR A 212 11.35 6.75 -20.64
CA TYR A 212 10.50 7.90 -20.93
C TYR A 212 11.31 9.16 -21.27
N ASN A 213 10.64 10.21 -21.66
CA ASN A 213 11.21 11.53 -21.90
C ASN A 213 10.21 12.58 -21.41
N THR A 214 10.38 12.98 -20.17
CA THR A 214 9.41 13.76 -19.41
C THR A 214 9.75 15.25 -19.43
N PRO A 215 8.78 16.14 -19.65
CA PRO A 215 9.01 17.57 -19.56
C PRO A 215 9.31 18.01 -18.13
N TYR A 216 10.14 19.03 -17.97
CA TYR A 216 10.36 19.67 -16.68
C TYR A 216 9.14 20.48 -16.24
N LEU A 217 8.92 20.54 -14.95
CA LEU A 217 7.91 21.42 -14.34
C LEU A 217 8.37 22.88 -14.42
N GLU A 218 7.46 23.77 -14.77
CA GLU A 218 7.74 25.21 -14.93
C GLU A 218 7.30 26.04 -13.72
N GLY A 219 6.50 25.47 -12.79
CA GLY A 219 5.95 26.17 -11.64
C GLY A 219 5.73 25.28 -10.42
N ASP A 220 5.46 25.91 -9.29
CA ASP A 220 5.03 25.32 -8.03
C ASP A 220 3.52 25.51 -7.77
N GLY A 221 3.06 25.16 -6.58
CA GLY A 221 1.64 25.13 -6.23
C GLY A 221 0.97 23.84 -6.68
N MET A 222 -0.33 23.93 -7.00
CA MET A 222 -1.07 22.77 -7.52
C MET A 222 -0.63 22.43 -8.93
N GLN A 223 0.00 21.28 -9.11
CA GLN A 223 0.50 20.79 -10.40
C GLN A 223 -0.12 19.45 -10.74
N HIS A 224 -0.40 19.26 -12.04
CA HIS A 224 -0.74 17.95 -12.59
C HIS A 224 0.55 17.22 -12.95
N LEU A 225 0.90 16.18 -12.21
CA LEU A 225 2.12 15.41 -12.37
C LEU A 225 1.85 14.13 -13.19
N ASP A 226 2.65 13.88 -14.21
CA ASP A 226 2.70 12.58 -14.86
C ASP A 226 3.38 11.52 -13.97
N GLY A 227 3.40 10.26 -14.42
CA GLY A 227 3.96 9.15 -13.65
C GLY A 227 5.42 9.35 -13.27
N THR A 228 6.25 9.86 -14.19
CA THR A 228 7.67 10.17 -13.91
C THR A 228 7.80 11.25 -12.86
N GLN A 229 7.08 12.37 -13.02
CA GLN A 229 7.14 13.51 -12.10
C GLN A 229 6.65 13.13 -10.70
N ALA A 230 5.55 12.37 -10.59
CA ALA A 230 5.03 11.89 -9.31
C ALA A 230 5.97 10.85 -8.66
N THR A 231 6.62 9.99 -9.45
CA THR A 231 7.64 9.07 -8.97
C THR A 231 8.87 9.85 -8.46
N CYS A 232 9.30 10.90 -9.15
CA CYS A 232 10.35 11.79 -8.67
C CYS A 232 9.96 12.46 -7.36
N TYR A 233 8.73 12.97 -7.22
CA TYR A 233 8.22 13.54 -5.96
C TYR A 233 8.33 12.55 -4.80
N ALA A 234 7.91 11.29 -4.99
CA ALA A 234 8.02 10.23 -3.99
C ALA A 234 9.48 9.87 -3.61
N ARG A 235 10.46 10.29 -4.40
CA ARG A 235 11.89 10.00 -4.20
C ARG A 235 12.70 11.15 -3.60
N ILE A 236 12.13 12.34 -3.46
CA ILE A 236 12.83 13.53 -2.93
C ILE A 236 13.43 13.23 -1.55
N ARG A 237 14.73 13.52 -1.40
CA ARG A 237 15.50 13.38 -0.15
C ARG A 237 16.20 14.66 0.28
N SER A 238 16.58 15.52 -0.64
CA SER A 238 17.46 16.67 -0.42
C SER A 238 16.79 17.86 0.27
N THR A 239 15.53 17.76 0.63
CA THR A 239 14.86 18.74 1.50
C THR A 239 15.08 18.39 2.97
N SER A 240 15.11 19.40 3.85
CA SER A 240 15.27 19.17 5.29
C SER A 240 14.31 18.09 5.80
N GLY A 241 14.81 17.05 6.47
CA GLY A 241 13.99 15.95 6.99
C GLY A 241 14.16 14.60 6.32
N ASP A 242 14.97 14.54 5.26
CA ASP A 242 15.51 13.32 4.66
C ASP A 242 14.49 12.17 4.49
N ASP A 243 14.76 10.98 5.02
CA ASP A 243 13.96 9.77 4.83
C ASP A 243 12.55 9.83 5.45
N PHE A 244 12.32 10.62 6.51
CA PHE A 244 11.00 10.77 7.12
C PHE A 244 10.03 11.49 6.17
N LEU A 245 10.48 12.60 5.55
CA LEU A 245 9.69 13.32 4.55
C LEU A 245 9.48 12.50 3.27
N ARG A 246 10.48 11.71 2.87
CA ARG A 246 10.30 10.81 1.73
C ARG A 246 9.19 9.80 2.01
N ALA A 247 9.18 9.16 3.17
CA ALA A 247 8.11 8.24 3.55
C ALA A 247 6.73 8.93 3.57
N SER A 248 6.65 10.18 3.99
CA SER A 248 5.41 10.96 3.93
C SER A 248 4.98 11.24 2.48
N ARG A 249 5.89 11.67 1.59
CA ARG A 249 5.60 11.89 0.17
C ARG A 249 5.11 10.62 -0.52
N GLN A 250 5.68 9.47 -0.19
CA GLN A 250 5.21 8.18 -0.70
C GLN A 250 3.77 7.89 -0.28
N ARG A 251 3.38 8.20 0.97
CA ARG A 251 1.98 8.07 1.42
C ARG A 251 1.04 9.03 0.69
N ILE A 252 1.49 10.28 0.47
CA ILE A 252 0.74 11.28 -0.30
C ILE A 252 0.46 10.78 -1.73
N VAL A 253 1.46 10.23 -2.41
CA VAL A 253 1.30 9.65 -3.75
C VAL A 253 0.29 8.50 -3.73
N LEU A 254 0.39 7.56 -2.79
CA LEU A 254 -0.57 6.45 -2.68
C LEU A 254 -1.98 6.94 -2.36
N GLN A 255 -2.14 7.96 -1.51
CA GLN A 255 -3.43 8.58 -1.24
C GLN A 255 -4.02 9.19 -2.51
N ALA A 256 -3.23 9.97 -3.25
CA ALA A 256 -3.66 10.61 -4.48
C ALA A 256 -4.02 9.57 -5.57
N MET A 257 -3.24 8.47 -5.67
CA MET A 257 -3.57 7.34 -6.55
C MET A 257 -4.91 6.71 -6.19
N LEU A 258 -5.17 6.46 -4.91
CA LEU A 258 -6.45 5.90 -4.45
C LEU A 258 -7.61 6.85 -4.80
N ASP A 259 -7.45 8.16 -4.54
CA ASP A 259 -8.50 9.15 -4.81
C ASP A 259 -8.76 9.31 -6.31
N LYS A 260 -7.72 9.20 -7.14
CA LYS A 260 -7.85 9.20 -8.60
C LYS A 260 -8.51 7.91 -9.09
N ALA A 261 -8.09 6.74 -8.59
CA ALA A 261 -8.69 5.46 -8.92
C ALA A 261 -10.18 5.39 -8.58
N LYS A 262 -10.62 6.02 -7.49
CA LYS A 262 -12.04 6.11 -7.11
C LYS A 262 -12.88 6.92 -8.11
N GLN A 263 -12.27 7.80 -8.87
CA GLN A 263 -12.93 8.62 -9.89
C GLN A 263 -12.90 7.95 -11.27
N SER A 264 -12.07 6.93 -11.46
CA SER A 264 -11.92 6.20 -12.71
C SER A 264 -13.06 5.19 -12.90
N ASP A 265 -13.43 4.94 -14.17
CA ASP A 265 -14.39 3.88 -14.47
C ASP A 265 -13.77 2.48 -14.34
N LEU A 266 -14.61 1.47 -14.16
CA LEU A 266 -14.16 0.09 -13.94
C LEU A 266 -13.38 -0.47 -15.15
N GLY A 267 -13.65 0.03 -16.37
CA GLY A 267 -12.93 -0.38 -17.57
C GLY A 267 -11.48 0.08 -17.51
N SER A 268 -11.25 1.36 -17.27
CA SER A 268 -9.92 1.96 -17.12
C SER A 268 -9.13 1.31 -15.98
N LEU A 269 -9.77 1.07 -14.83
CA LEU A 269 -9.13 0.35 -13.72
C LEU A 269 -8.75 -1.09 -14.07
N THR A 270 -9.58 -1.77 -14.87
CA THR A 270 -9.29 -3.14 -15.31
C THR A 270 -8.12 -3.16 -16.30
N GLU A 271 -8.00 -2.18 -17.19
CA GLU A 271 -6.87 -2.03 -18.12
C GLU A 271 -5.58 -1.73 -17.34
N MET A 272 -5.60 -0.74 -16.45
CA MET A 272 -4.50 -0.45 -15.55
C MET A 272 -4.03 -1.71 -14.80
N CYS A 273 -4.94 -2.45 -14.17
CA CYS A 273 -4.58 -3.68 -13.46
C CYS A 273 -3.89 -4.69 -14.39
N LYS A 274 -4.31 -4.83 -15.65
CA LYS A 274 -3.68 -5.75 -16.60
C LYS A 274 -2.29 -5.32 -16.99
N ASP A 275 -2.08 -4.03 -17.22
CA ASP A 275 -0.80 -3.49 -17.67
C ASP A 275 0.24 -3.55 -16.55
N ILE A 276 -0.16 -3.23 -15.32
CA ILE A 276 0.72 -3.27 -14.15
C ILE A 276 1.01 -4.69 -13.68
N MET A 277 0.06 -5.65 -13.79
CA MET A 277 0.23 -7.01 -13.30
C MET A 277 1.47 -7.72 -13.88
N SER A 278 1.86 -7.39 -15.11
CA SER A 278 3.08 -7.94 -15.72
C SER A 278 4.37 -7.29 -15.19
N GLN A 279 4.26 -6.17 -14.48
CA GLN A 279 5.35 -5.32 -14.02
C GLN A 279 5.52 -5.34 -12.50
N ILE A 280 4.75 -6.11 -11.75
CA ILE A 280 4.85 -6.24 -10.29
C ILE A 280 5.18 -7.68 -9.90
N SER A 281 5.77 -7.84 -8.68
CA SER A 281 5.87 -9.14 -8.03
C SER A 281 4.89 -9.19 -6.86
N THR A 282 4.04 -10.21 -6.84
CA THR A 282 2.99 -10.34 -5.84
C THR A 282 2.55 -11.79 -5.66
N ASN A 283 2.02 -12.11 -4.48
CA ASN A 283 1.32 -13.38 -4.23
C ASN A 283 -0.21 -13.23 -4.21
N PHE A 284 -0.73 -12.10 -4.69
CA PHE A 284 -2.14 -12.00 -5.03
C PHE A 284 -2.43 -12.75 -6.32
N THR A 285 -3.55 -13.46 -6.36
CA THR A 285 -4.07 -13.97 -7.62
C THR A 285 -4.71 -12.84 -8.43
N ALA A 286 -4.75 -12.99 -9.74
CA ALA A 286 -5.43 -12.03 -10.60
C ALA A 286 -6.92 -11.85 -10.24
N ALA A 287 -7.58 -12.90 -9.79
CA ALA A 287 -8.97 -12.84 -9.36
C ALA A 287 -9.13 -11.96 -8.10
N GLU A 288 -8.22 -12.08 -7.13
CA GLU A 288 -8.20 -11.21 -5.94
C GLU A 288 -7.96 -9.75 -6.31
N ILE A 289 -6.97 -9.47 -7.19
CA ILE A 289 -6.68 -8.10 -7.64
C ILE A 289 -7.91 -7.47 -8.30
N LEU A 290 -8.54 -8.17 -9.24
CA LEU A 290 -9.75 -7.69 -9.91
C LEU A 290 -10.93 -7.54 -8.95
N GLN A 291 -11.05 -8.41 -7.95
CA GLN A 291 -12.05 -8.30 -6.91
C GLN A 291 -11.86 -7.01 -6.12
N TYR A 292 -10.66 -6.73 -5.62
CA TYR A 292 -10.38 -5.49 -4.86
C TYR A 292 -10.51 -4.25 -5.73
N ALA A 293 -10.07 -4.27 -6.98
CA ALA A 293 -10.27 -3.18 -7.92
C ALA A 293 -11.76 -2.84 -8.11
N SER A 294 -12.64 -3.84 -8.11
CA SER A 294 -14.09 -3.64 -8.22
C SER A 294 -14.71 -2.92 -6.99
N TYR A 295 -14.03 -2.95 -5.87
CA TYR A 295 -14.45 -2.30 -4.62
C TYR A 295 -13.72 -1.00 -4.31
N VAL A 296 -12.78 -0.55 -5.15
CA VAL A 296 -11.93 0.61 -4.89
C VAL A 296 -12.73 1.88 -4.57
N THR A 297 -13.89 2.07 -5.21
CA THR A 297 -14.78 3.22 -4.96
C THR A 297 -15.35 3.27 -3.54
N LYS A 298 -15.30 2.15 -2.81
CA LYS A 298 -15.79 2.05 -1.44
C LYS A 298 -14.67 2.27 -0.41
N PHE A 299 -13.41 2.21 -0.83
CA PHE A 299 -12.28 2.37 0.08
C PHE A 299 -12.17 3.82 0.52
N GLN A 300 -11.88 4.01 1.79
CA GLN A 300 -11.69 5.32 2.40
C GLN A 300 -10.35 5.32 3.13
N MET A 301 -9.39 6.11 2.63
CA MET A 301 -8.16 6.32 3.38
C MET A 301 -8.50 7.06 4.67
N LYS A 302 -8.07 6.51 5.80
CA LYS A 302 -8.30 7.09 7.11
C LYS A 302 -7.07 7.88 7.56
N GLU A 303 -6.26 7.27 8.36
CA GLU A 303 -5.05 7.91 8.87
C GLU A 303 -3.82 7.24 8.29
N THR A 304 -2.75 8.01 8.13
CA THR A 304 -1.45 7.50 7.69
C THR A 304 -0.38 7.92 8.67
N THR A 305 0.59 7.05 8.93
CA THR A 305 1.65 7.33 9.89
C THR A 305 2.97 6.69 9.49
N GLY A 306 4.04 7.05 10.21
CA GLY A 306 5.33 6.37 10.15
C GLY A 306 5.56 5.51 11.38
N PHE A 307 6.34 4.45 11.24
CA PHE A 307 6.78 3.58 12.31
C PHE A 307 8.32 3.50 12.33
N PRO A 308 8.97 3.57 13.50
CA PRO A 308 8.42 3.69 14.86
C PRO A 308 7.78 5.06 15.15
N PHE A 309 6.84 5.10 16.09
CA PHE A 309 6.22 6.34 16.58
C PHE A 309 7.19 7.13 17.45
N GLU A 310 7.82 6.43 18.40
CA GLU A 310 8.89 6.98 19.22
C GLU A 310 10.23 6.39 18.78
N LEU A 311 11.13 7.23 18.34
CA LEU A 311 12.42 6.85 17.79
C LEU A 311 13.53 7.84 18.14
N THR A 312 14.78 7.40 17.99
CA THR A 312 15.95 8.25 17.90
C THR A 312 16.80 7.85 16.70
N THR A 313 17.75 8.67 16.32
CA THR A 313 18.70 8.34 15.24
C THR A 313 20.11 8.16 15.82
N MET A 314 20.84 7.18 15.32
CA MET A 314 22.18 6.87 15.76
C MET A 314 23.05 6.37 14.62
N ASN A 315 24.30 6.80 14.56
CA ASN A 315 25.28 6.22 13.64
C ASN A 315 25.92 5.00 14.30
N LEU A 316 25.55 3.81 13.82
CA LEU A 316 26.09 2.54 14.31
C LEU A 316 27.25 2.09 13.38
N SER A 317 28.34 1.57 13.98
CA SER A 317 29.50 1.10 13.24
C SER A 317 29.20 -0.01 12.22
N THR A 318 28.10 -0.75 12.42
CA THR A 318 27.70 -1.89 11.58
C THR A 318 26.70 -1.51 10.48
N THR A 319 25.90 -0.45 10.67
CA THR A 319 24.78 -0.11 9.78
C THR A 319 24.79 1.36 9.34
N GLY A 320 25.70 2.19 9.84
CA GLY A 320 25.74 3.63 9.58
C GLY A 320 24.58 4.34 10.26
N ASP A 321 24.05 5.41 9.64
CA ASP A 321 22.91 6.16 10.17
C ASP A 321 21.66 5.28 10.21
N THR A 322 21.11 5.15 11.39
CA THR A 322 20.11 4.12 11.71
C THR A 322 19.02 4.70 12.59
N VAL A 323 17.78 4.36 12.33
CA VAL A 323 16.60 4.69 13.13
C VAL A 323 16.43 3.62 14.21
N ILE A 324 16.49 4.03 15.48
CA ILE A 324 16.36 3.13 16.62
C ILE A 324 14.99 3.37 17.27
N PRO A 325 14.10 2.37 17.31
CA PRO A 325 12.86 2.49 18.08
C PRO A 325 13.19 2.66 19.58
N ILE A 326 12.57 3.65 20.20
CA ILE A 326 12.61 3.82 21.65
C ILE A 326 11.54 2.89 22.21
N ASP A 327 11.98 1.82 22.93
CA ASP A 327 11.08 0.76 23.39
C ASP A 327 10.21 0.18 22.25
N LEU A 328 10.75 -0.80 21.52
CA LEU A 328 10.04 -1.43 20.41
C LEU A 328 8.69 -2.02 20.84
N ALA A 329 8.62 -2.63 22.05
CA ALA A 329 7.37 -3.22 22.53
C ALA A 329 6.27 -2.16 22.69
N GLN A 330 6.59 -1.00 23.27
CA GLN A 330 5.63 0.12 23.35
C GLN A 330 5.20 0.60 21.96
N ASN A 331 6.13 0.75 21.03
CA ASN A 331 5.82 1.12 19.64
C ASN A 331 4.89 0.10 18.96
N VAL A 332 5.03 -1.20 19.27
CA VAL A 332 4.15 -2.26 18.72
C VAL A 332 2.76 -2.19 19.35
N SER A 333 2.64 -1.90 20.65
CA SER A 333 1.33 -1.66 21.28
C SER A 333 0.60 -0.48 20.61
N GLU A 334 1.29 0.61 20.36
CA GLU A 334 0.71 1.78 19.65
C GLU A 334 0.35 1.46 18.21
N LEU A 335 1.14 0.60 17.52
CA LEU A 335 0.83 0.15 16.18
C LEU A 335 -0.47 -0.65 16.13
N HIS A 336 -0.69 -1.57 17.07
CA HIS A 336 -1.92 -2.36 17.16
C HIS A 336 -3.13 -1.49 17.50
N GLN A 337 -2.96 -0.50 18.37
CA GLN A 337 -4.00 0.49 18.63
C GLN A 337 -4.34 1.29 17.36
N PHE A 338 -3.33 1.73 16.61
CA PHE A 338 -3.52 2.50 15.37
C PHE A 338 -4.20 1.66 14.29
N MET A 339 -3.70 0.43 14.03
CA MET A 339 -4.15 -0.39 12.90
C MET A 339 -5.47 -1.12 13.17
N PHE A 340 -5.69 -1.60 14.41
CA PHE A 340 -6.76 -2.54 14.73
C PHE A 340 -7.71 -2.05 15.82
N ASN A 341 -7.48 -0.84 16.36
CA ASN A 341 -8.16 -0.30 17.55
C ASN A 341 -8.00 -1.21 18.80
N GLU A 342 -6.92 -2.00 18.84
CA GLU A 342 -6.59 -2.80 20.02
C GLU A 342 -6.01 -1.91 21.12
N THR A 343 -6.84 -1.54 22.09
CA THR A 343 -6.38 -0.82 23.28
C THR A 343 -5.71 -1.81 24.23
N ASP A 344 -4.60 -1.38 24.84
CA ASP A 344 -3.83 -2.17 25.81
C ASP A 344 -3.24 -3.48 25.26
N TYR A 345 -2.94 -3.53 23.95
CA TYR A 345 -2.24 -4.66 23.34
C TYR A 345 -0.94 -4.95 24.07
N GLN A 346 -0.73 -6.21 24.44
CA GLN A 346 0.51 -6.67 25.08
C GLN A 346 1.34 -7.40 24.02
N PRO A 347 2.51 -6.86 23.63
CA PRO A 347 3.39 -7.52 22.67
C PRO A 347 3.87 -8.88 23.17
N THR A 348 4.06 -9.81 22.23
CA THR A 348 4.56 -11.17 22.53
C THR A 348 5.92 -11.15 23.21
N ASP A 349 6.29 -12.24 23.87
CA ASP A 349 7.62 -12.44 24.44
C ASP A 349 8.71 -12.33 23.37
N THR A 350 8.39 -12.68 22.13
CA THR A 350 9.27 -12.50 20.97
C THR A 350 9.58 -11.03 20.74
N VAL A 351 8.58 -10.16 20.65
CA VAL A 351 8.76 -8.70 20.46
C VAL A 351 9.44 -8.07 21.67
N GLN A 352 9.05 -8.46 22.87
CA GLN A 352 9.69 -7.98 24.11
C GLN A 352 11.19 -8.33 24.14
N THR A 353 11.53 -9.57 23.77
CA THR A 353 12.93 -10.02 23.66
C THR A 353 13.72 -9.21 22.62
N VAL A 354 13.09 -8.84 21.51
CA VAL A 354 13.71 -7.99 20.47
C VAL A 354 13.93 -6.59 21.01
N SER A 355 12.94 -6.00 21.70
CA SER A 355 13.03 -4.68 22.33
C SER A 355 14.23 -4.62 23.29
N ASP A 356 14.35 -5.60 24.19
CA ASP A 356 15.47 -5.70 25.15
C ASP A 356 16.83 -5.84 24.44
N LYS A 357 16.90 -6.61 23.35
CA LYS A 357 18.13 -6.76 22.55
C LYS A 357 18.51 -5.47 21.85
N ILE A 358 17.56 -4.71 21.33
CA ILE A 358 17.83 -3.39 20.73
C ILE A 358 18.38 -2.46 21.80
N ALA A 359 17.71 -2.34 22.95
CA ALA A 359 18.16 -1.53 24.06
C ALA A 359 19.59 -1.90 24.51
N LYS A 360 19.88 -3.21 24.66
CA LYS A 360 21.21 -3.70 25.05
C LYS A 360 22.29 -3.39 24.00
N LYS A 361 21.97 -3.46 22.70
CA LYS A 361 22.93 -3.25 21.62
C LYS A 361 23.22 -1.77 21.35
N THR A 362 22.24 -0.91 21.56
CA THR A 362 22.30 0.52 21.18
C THR A 362 22.44 1.44 22.38
N GLY A 363 22.07 1.00 23.59
CA GLY A 363 21.95 1.82 24.78
C GLY A 363 20.69 2.70 24.79
N VAL A 364 19.84 2.61 23.78
CA VAL A 364 18.57 3.35 23.68
C VAL A 364 17.53 2.67 24.56
N THR A 365 16.89 3.45 25.43
CA THR A 365 15.88 2.99 26.38
C THR A 365 14.73 3.99 26.43
N SER A 366 13.64 3.67 27.11
CA SER A 366 12.51 4.58 27.39
C SER A 366 12.88 5.92 28.03
N LYS A 367 14.12 6.07 28.52
CA LYS A 367 14.67 7.33 29.05
C LYS A 367 15.39 8.16 28.00
N THR A 368 15.58 7.63 26.79
CA THR A 368 16.22 8.34 25.68
C THR A 368 15.25 9.40 25.16
N SER A 369 15.75 10.62 24.90
CA SER A 369 14.91 11.65 24.28
C SER A 369 14.51 11.24 22.87
N ALA A 370 13.22 11.29 22.58
CA ALA A 370 12.69 11.02 21.27
C ALA A 370 13.14 12.09 20.25
N PHE A 371 13.35 11.64 19.04
CA PHE A 371 13.57 12.52 17.89
C PHE A 371 12.26 13.25 17.56
N ASP A 372 12.30 14.56 17.44
CA ASP A 372 11.12 15.38 17.16
C ASP A 372 10.75 15.27 15.67
N LEU A 373 9.74 14.47 15.37
CA LEU A 373 9.18 14.31 14.03
C LEU A 373 8.23 15.44 13.63
N THR A 374 7.75 16.26 14.57
CA THR A 374 6.74 17.31 14.30
C THR A 374 7.27 18.36 13.35
N GLN A 375 8.57 18.68 13.44
CA GLN A 375 9.25 19.63 12.56
C GLN A 375 9.25 19.19 11.07
N TYR A 376 9.02 17.90 10.78
CA TYR A 376 8.99 17.37 9.44
C TYR A 376 7.56 17.19 8.91
N ASN A 377 6.57 17.10 9.76
CA ASN A 377 5.17 17.04 9.37
C ASN A 377 4.64 18.38 8.85
N ASP A 378 5.22 19.49 9.31
CA ASP A 378 4.79 20.84 8.94
C ASP A 378 5.26 21.30 7.53
N THR A 379 6.29 20.66 6.97
CA THR A 379 6.87 21.02 5.65
C THR A 379 6.27 20.21 4.50
N VAL A 380 5.61 19.13 4.78
CA VAL A 380 4.79 18.41 3.83
C VAL A 380 3.40 19.02 3.91
N GLY A 381 3.07 19.88 2.97
CA GLY A 381 1.78 20.56 2.93
C GLY A 381 0.65 19.54 2.89
N SER A 382 0.29 19.03 4.07
CA SER A 382 -0.88 18.23 4.35
C SER A 382 -1.08 16.94 3.54
N ASP A 383 -1.64 15.98 4.17
CA ASP A 383 -2.44 14.86 3.66
C ASP A 383 -3.65 15.27 2.78
N GLY A 384 -3.65 16.48 2.20
CA GLY A 384 -4.71 16.98 1.32
C GLY A 384 -6.01 17.38 2.04
N THR A 385 -6.16 17.18 3.35
CA THR A 385 -7.40 17.49 4.07
C THR A 385 -7.29 18.81 4.84
N GLU A 386 -8.27 19.73 4.66
CA GLU A 386 -8.36 20.99 5.43
C GLU A 386 -8.38 20.78 6.96
N GLY A 387 -8.80 19.59 7.41
CA GLY A 387 -8.82 19.20 8.82
C GLY A 387 -7.43 19.05 9.45
N ALA A 388 -6.45 18.53 8.71
CA ALA A 388 -5.08 18.39 9.19
C ALA A 388 -4.36 19.75 9.28
N LYS A 389 -4.58 20.65 8.31
CA LYS A 389 -4.08 22.05 8.36
C LYS A 389 -4.56 22.76 9.61
N LYS A 390 -5.82 22.57 10.01
CA LYS A 390 -6.39 23.16 11.20
C LYS A 390 -5.83 22.55 12.49
N LYS A 391 -5.71 21.22 12.54
CA LYS A 391 -5.19 20.50 13.72
C LYS A 391 -3.71 20.81 13.99
N ASN A 392 -2.89 20.98 12.94
CA ASN A 392 -1.48 21.35 13.06
C ASN A 392 -1.33 22.82 13.48
N LYS A 393 -2.15 23.73 12.94
CA LYS A 393 -2.14 25.14 13.36
C LYS A 393 -2.54 25.28 14.82
N ASP A 394 -3.59 24.59 15.26
CA ASP A 394 -4.06 24.61 16.65
C ASP A 394 -2.99 24.05 17.62
N LYS A 395 -2.21 23.02 17.21
CA LYS A 395 -1.06 22.50 17.96
C LYS A 395 0.12 23.47 18.02
N GLN A 396 0.46 24.14 16.92
CA GLN A 396 1.53 25.15 16.90
C GLN A 396 1.19 26.34 17.78
N ASP A 397 -0.06 26.82 17.74
CA ASP A 397 -0.52 27.93 18.56
C ASP A 397 -0.54 27.54 20.04
N ALA A 398 -0.84 26.29 20.39
CA ALA A 398 -0.76 25.77 21.75
C ALA A 398 0.70 25.64 22.24
N LEU A 399 1.64 25.19 21.42
CA LEU A 399 3.07 25.11 21.74
C LEU A 399 3.72 26.51 21.94
N LYS A 400 3.41 27.45 21.05
CA LYS A 400 3.87 28.84 21.19
C LYS A 400 3.35 29.48 22.47
N LYS A 401 2.10 29.17 22.84
CA LYS A 401 1.52 29.68 24.10
C LYS A 401 2.20 29.09 25.34
N SER A 402 2.51 27.77 25.32
CA SER A 402 3.23 27.13 26.43
C SER A 402 4.68 27.63 26.58
N GLN A 403 5.35 27.94 25.47
CA GLN A 403 6.70 28.52 25.48
C GLN A 403 6.70 29.97 26.03
N SER A 404 5.73 30.78 25.61
CA SER A 404 5.60 32.16 26.14
C SER A 404 5.21 32.21 27.62
N GLU A 405 4.47 31.21 28.11
CA GLU A 405 4.14 31.09 29.54
C GLU A 405 5.34 30.59 30.36
N SER A 406 6.25 29.79 29.78
CA SER A 406 7.50 29.38 30.46
C SER A 406 8.56 30.47 30.50
N GLU A 407 8.62 31.34 29.50
CA GLU A 407 9.52 32.53 29.49
C GLU A 407 9.08 33.61 30.46
N ASN A 408 7.79 33.93 30.54
CA ASN A 408 7.23 34.85 31.49
C ASN A 408 7.35 34.37 32.94
N GLY A 409 7.25 33.06 33.19
CA GLY A 409 7.44 32.48 34.53
C GLY A 409 8.88 32.48 35.03
N SER A 410 9.86 32.65 34.14
CA SER A 410 11.29 32.77 34.50
C SER A 410 11.71 34.20 34.80
N GLU A 411 11.05 35.22 34.23
CA GLU A 411 11.30 36.65 34.53
C GLU A 411 10.71 37.11 35.87
N GLU A 412 9.56 36.57 36.29
CA GLU A 412 8.99 36.91 37.63
C GLU A 412 9.78 36.32 38.82
N LYS A 413 10.58 35.26 38.59
CA LYS A 413 11.43 34.69 39.66
C LYS A 413 12.78 35.37 39.82
N SER A 414 13.20 36.23 38.89
CA SER A 414 14.47 36.96 38.97
C SER A 414 14.37 38.38 39.58
N SER A 415 13.14 38.86 39.85
CA SER A 415 12.93 40.24 40.41
C SER A 415 12.55 40.30 41.88
N SER A 416 12.54 39.17 42.62
CA SER A 416 12.16 39.15 44.04
C SER A 416 13.30 38.85 45.03
N ASP A 417 14.57 38.86 44.58
CA ASP A 417 15.74 38.70 45.50
C ASP A 417 16.70 39.88 45.36
N GLY A 418 16.33 40.99 46.01
CA GLY A 418 17.19 42.19 46.01
C GLY A 418 16.64 43.37 46.78
N SER A 419 16.28 43.18 48.08
CA SER A 419 16.24 44.25 49.06
C SER A 419 16.02 43.64 50.43
N ASP A 420 17.14 43.47 51.18
CA ASP A 420 17.26 43.73 52.62
C ASP A 420 18.73 43.44 53.02
N ASP A 421 19.38 44.58 53.38
CA ASP A 421 20.47 44.98 54.21
C ASP A 421 21.52 45.86 53.51
#